data_a8f939d970cf12f415ead2b843cd0b2d
#
_entry.id   a8f939d970cf12f415ead2b843cd0b2d
#
_cell.length_a   1.000
_cell.length_b   1.000
_cell.length_c   1.000
_cell.angle_alpha   90.00
_cell.angle_beta   90.00
_cell.angle_gamma   90.00
#
_symmetry.space_group_name_H-M   'P 1'
#
loop_
_entity.id
_entity.type
_entity.pdbx_description
1 polymer ?
#
loop_
_entity_poly.entity_id
_entity_poly.type
_entity_poly.pdbx_seq_one_letter_code
_entity_poly.pdbx_strand_id
1 'polypeptide(L)'
;SGKVHPHAIATMKDIGIDLSDHYSKSTDDLDDNFLKNLDYAITLCAEEVCPVLPDSANSLHWMNEDPAQSSYKDSELNIAFKQTRENLYKLLKKFTIEEHL
;
A
#
# COMPACT_ATOMS: atom_id res chain seq x y z
N SER A 1 3.73 -15.08 -4.47
CA SER A 1 4.85 -14.17 -4.59
C SER A 1 5.14 -13.57 -3.26
N GLY A 2 6.01 -13.38 -2.60
CA GLY A 2 6.28 -12.74 -1.31
C GLY A 2 7.25 -11.58 -1.41
N LYS A 3 7.59 -11.16 -2.63
CA LYS A 3 8.61 -10.14 -2.84
C LYS A 3 8.00 -8.77 -3.14
N VAL A 4 8.61 -7.74 -2.58
CA VAL A 4 8.28 -6.37 -2.91
C VAL A 4 8.84 -6.06 -4.31
N HIS A 5 8.08 -5.37 -5.13
CA HIS A 5 8.49 -5.02 -6.49
C HIS A 5 9.79 -4.18 -6.47
N PRO A 6 10.76 -4.47 -7.34
CA PRO A 6 12.03 -3.72 -7.35
C PRO A 6 11.87 -2.21 -7.51
N HIS A 7 10.92 -1.75 -8.30
CA HIS A 7 10.65 -0.33 -8.47
C HIS A 7 10.08 0.29 -7.19
N ALA A 8 9.33 -0.47 -6.40
CA ALA A 8 8.86 0.01 -5.10
C ALA A 8 10.03 0.23 -4.15
N ILE A 9 10.98 -0.70 -4.11
CA ILE A 9 12.18 -0.59 -3.29
C ILE A 9 12.97 0.66 -3.66
N ALA A 10 13.22 0.84 -4.96
CA ALA A 10 13.99 1.98 -5.47
C ALA A 10 13.29 3.31 -5.20
N THR A 11 11.99 3.37 -5.44
CA THR A 11 11.18 4.58 -5.29
C THR A 11 11.12 5.02 -3.83
N MET A 12 11.01 4.08 -2.90
CA MET A 12 10.99 4.41 -1.47
C MET A 12 12.38 4.77 -0.95
N LYS A 13 13.41 4.15 -1.49
CA LYS A 13 14.80 4.49 -1.14
C LYS A 13 15.11 5.94 -1.49
N ASP A 14 14.55 6.48 -2.56
CA ASP A 14 14.72 7.88 -2.96
C ASP A 14 14.31 8.86 -1.85
N ILE A 15 13.41 8.47 -0.97
CA ILE A 15 12.98 9.31 0.16
C ILE A 15 13.45 8.77 1.51
N GLY A 16 14.46 7.91 1.48
CA GLY A 16 15.13 7.44 2.69
C GLY A 16 14.44 6.26 3.39
N ILE A 17 13.52 5.59 2.74
CA ILE A 17 12.83 4.43 3.31
C ILE A 17 13.39 3.15 2.70
N ASP A 18 13.94 2.29 3.54
CA ASP A 18 14.52 1.02 3.12
C ASP A 18 13.49 -0.10 3.22
N LEU A 19 13.12 -0.68 2.08
CA LEU A 19 12.19 -1.80 2.00
C LEU A 19 12.90 -3.15 1.76
N SER A 20 14.23 -3.20 1.83
CA SER A 20 14.98 -4.40 1.46
C SER A 20 14.63 -5.62 2.32
N ASP A 21 14.21 -5.41 3.57
CA ASP A 21 13.83 -6.49 4.49
C ASP A 21 12.31 -6.73 4.52
N HIS A 22 11.55 -6.05 3.70
CA HIS A 22 10.11 -6.19 3.66
C HIS A 22 9.68 -7.23 2.62
N TYR A 23 8.53 -7.83 2.83
CA TYR A 23 7.96 -8.80 1.91
C TYR A 23 6.43 -8.70 1.92
N SER A 24 5.82 -9.17 0.84
CA SER A 24 4.37 -9.19 0.73
C SER A 24 3.77 -10.27 1.62
N LYS A 25 2.69 -9.95 2.30
CA LYS A 25 1.99 -10.86 3.20
C LYS A 25 0.54 -10.97 2.78
N SER A 26 -0.02 -12.16 2.90
CA SER A 26 -1.47 -12.36 2.81
C SER A 26 -2.09 -12.02 4.16
N THR A 27 -3.37 -11.67 4.17
CA THR A 27 -4.12 -11.49 5.42
C THR A 27 -4.14 -12.78 6.25
N ASP A 28 -4.04 -13.94 5.58
CA ASP A 28 -3.96 -15.24 6.25
C ASP A 28 -2.67 -15.43 7.05
N ASP A 29 -1.62 -14.67 6.72
CA ASP A 29 -0.34 -14.71 7.42
C ASP A 29 -0.33 -13.85 8.68
N LEU A 30 -1.39 -13.10 8.93
CA LEU A 30 -1.50 -12.21 10.07
C LEU A 30 -2.21 -12.89 11.23
N ASP A 31 -1.77 -12.58 12.46
CA ASP A 31 -2.36 -13.10 13.68
C ASP A 31 -3.81 -12.60 13.82
N ASP A 32 -4.72 -13.48 14.24
CA ASP A 32 -6.12 -13.12 14.49
C ASP A 32 -6.25 -11.98 15.50
N ASN A 33 -5.42 -11.97 16.54
CA ASN A 33 -5.42 -10.89 17.52
C ASN A 33 -5.02 -9.55 16.90
N PHE A 34 -4.06 -9.57 15.98
CA PHE A 34 -3.66 -8.38 15.26
C PHE A 34 -4.83 -7.82 14.45
N LEU A 35 -5.51 -8.69 13.69
CA LEU A 35 -6.64 -8.29 12.86
C LEU A 35 -7.82 -7.76 13.67
N LYS A 36 -8.10 -8.38 14.82
CA LYS A 36 -9.20 -7.97 15.71
C LYS A 36 -8.94 -6.62 16.38
N ASN A 37 -7.69 -6.25 16.56
CA ASN A 37 -7.29 -5.02 17.25
C ASN A 37 -6.95 -3.87 16.30
N LEU A 38 -7.25 -4.01 15.01
CA LEU A 38 -7.06 -2.92 14.06
C LEU A 38 -8.06 -1.79 14.33
N ASP A 39 -7.58 -0.58 14.37
CA ASP A 39 -8.43 0.61 14.45
C ASP A 39 -8.91 1.01 13.06
N TYR A 40 -8.03 0.89 12.06
CA TYR A 40 -8.31 1.25 10.68
C TYR A 40 -7.78 0.19 9.75
N ALA A 41 -8.51 -0.04 8.66
CA ALA A 41 -8.07 -0.89 7.57
C ALA A 41 -8.26 -0.11 6.26
N ILE A 42 -7.16 0.14 5.57
CA ILE A 42 -7.18 0.93 4.34
C ILE A 42 -6.80 0.02 3.18
N THR A 43 -7.71 -0.12 2.21
CA THR A 43 -7.46 -0.93 1.02
C THR A 43 -7.13 -0.02 -0.15
N LEU A 44 -6.23 -0.49 -1.01
CA LEU A 44 -5.71 0.28 -2.14
C LEU A 44 -6.00 -0.36 -3.49
N CYS A 45 -6.89 -1.35 -3.53
CA CYS A 45 -7.19 -2.07 -4.75
C CYS A 45 -7.80 -1.15 -5.81
N ALA A 46 -7.28 -1.22 -7.03
CA ALA A 46 -7.91 -0.57 -8.18
C ALA A 46 -9.06 -1.41 -8.72
N GLU A 47 -8.96 -2.73 -8.54
CA GLU A 47 -9.94 -3.70 -8.99
C GLU A 47 -11.02 -3.92 -7.93
N GLU A 48 -12.09 -4.57 -8.33
CA GLU A 48 -13.25 -4.82 -7.48
C GLU A 48 -12.99 -5.85 -6.39
N VAL A 49 -12.00 -6.72 -6.60
CA VAL A 49 -11.70 -7.81 -5.67
C VAL A 49 -10.68 -7.36 -4.64
N CYS A 50 -11.17 -6.94 -3.49
CA CYS A 50 -10.32 -6.61 -2.35
C CYS A 50 -10.52 -7.64 -1.24
N PRO A 51 -9.50 -7.87 -0.40
CA PRO A 51 -9.65 -8.75 0.76
C PRO A 51 -10.76 -8.26 1.69
N VAL A 52 -11.52 -9.20 2.22
CA VAL A 52 -12.51 -8.90 3.25
C VAL A 52 -11.79 -8.85 4.59
N LEU A 53 -11.91 -7.74 5.28
CA LEU A 53 -11.28 -7.53 6.59
C LEU A 53 -12.32 -7.60 7.70
N PRO A 54 -11.91 -7.85 8.96
CA PRO A 54 -12.84 -7.92 10.09
C PRO A 54 -13.65 -6.64 10.27
N ASP A 55 -14.90 -6.78 10.66
CA ASP A 55 -15.83 -5.66 10.87
C ASP A 55 -15.42 -4.74 12.04
N SER A 56 -14.50 -5.21 12.88
CA SER A 56 -14.05 -4.44 14.03
C SER A 56 -13.23 -3.20 13.68
N ALA A 57 -12.68 -3.15 12.45
CA ALA A 57 -11.89 -2.03 12.01
C ALA A 57 -12.72 -1.04 11.19
N ASN A 58 -12.40 0.25 11.28
CA ASN A 58 -12.93 1.24 10.36
C ASN A 58 -12.29 1.02 9.00
N SER A 59 -13.09 0.62 8.02
CA SER A 59 -12.60 0.30 6.68
C SER A 59 -12.67 1.52 5.77
N LEU A 60 -11.54 1.84 5.17
CA LEU A 60 -11.43 2.90 4.16
C LEU A 60 -10.91 2.29 2.86
N HIS A 61 -11.37 2.81 1.75
CA HIS A 61 -10.90 2.35 0.45
C HIS A 61 -10.36 3.53 -0.34
N TRP A 62 -9.06 3.53 -0.60
CA TRP A 62 -8.40 4.52 -1.43
C TRP A 62 -8.03 3.86 -2.74
N MET A 63 -8.88 4.01 -3.73
CA MET A 63 -8.62 3.43 -5.05
C MET A 63 -7.29 3.96 -5.58
N ASN A 64 -6.44 3.04 -6.01
CA ASN A 64 -5.11 3.39 -6.49
C ASN A 64 -4.75 2.50 -7.66
N GLU A 65 -4.39 3.10 -8.79
CA GLU A 65 -3.96 2.31 -9.94
C GLU A 65 -2.69 1.54 -9.62
N ASP A 66 -2.63 0.31 -10.11
CA ASP A 66 -1.42 -0.50 -9.97
C ASP A 66 -0.30 0.13 -10.81
N PRO A 67 0.78 0.60 -10.18
CA PRO A 67 1.88 1.19 -10.94
C PRO A 67 2.72 0.16 -11.70
N ALA A 68 2.53 -1.13 -11.42
CA ALA A 68 3.30 -2.22 -12.03
C ALA A 68 2.58 -2.82 -13.23
N GLN A 69 2.12 -1.97 -14.17
CA GLN A 69 1.47 -2.44 -15.38
C GLN A 69 2.46 -3.19 -16.28
N SER A 70 2.06 -4.37 -16.76
CA SER A 70 2.93 -5.19 -17.61
C SER A 70 3.28 -4.54 -18.95
N SER A 71 2.44 -3.59 -19.39
CA SER A 71 2.68 -2.86 -20.65
C SER A 71 3.67 -1.70 -20.49
N TYR A 72 4.05 -1.36 -19.27
CA TYR A 72 4.95 -0.22 -19.02
C TYR A 72 6.41 -0.58 -19.25
N LYS A 73 7.13 0.36 -19.88
CA LYS A 73 8.60 0.32 -19.97
C LYS A 73 9.19 0.79 -18.65
N ASP A 74 10.49 0.57 -18.44
CA ASP A 74 11.18 0.98 -17.20
C ASP A 74 10.98 2.46 -16.87
N SER A 75 11.07 3.33 -17.87
CA SER A 75 10.85 4.77 -17.67
C SER A 75 9.42 5.08 -17.21
N GLU A 76 8.45 4.36 -17.74
CA GLU A 76 7.05 4.51 -17.37
C GLU A 76 6.79 3.96 -15.97
N LEU A 77 7.43 2.85 -15.63
CA LEU A 77 7.36 2.27 -14.28
C LEU A 77 7.92 3.24 -13.24
N ASN A 78 9.07 3.86 -13.53
CA ASN A 78 9.64 4.86 -12.62
C ASN A 78 8.68 5.99 -12.33
N ILE A 79 8.05 6.53 -13.36
CA ILE A 79 7.08 7.63 -13.22
C ILE A 79 5.85 7.16 -12.43
N ALA A 80 5.30 6.00 -12.80
CA ALA A 80 4.10 5.47 -12.16
C ALA A 80 4.32 5.20 -10.67
N PHE A 81 5.45 4.60 -10.30
CA PHE A 81 5.75 4.32 -8.90
C PHE A 81 5.97 5.61 -8.10
N LYS A 82 6.62 6.61 -8.68
CA LYS A 82 6.80 7.90 -8.01
C LYS A 82 5.48 8.62 -7.81
N GLN A 83 4.61 8.61 -8.81
CA GLN A 83 3.28 9.21 -8.70
C GLN A 83 2.44 8.53 -7.63
N THR A 84 2.47 7.20 -7.58
CA THR A 84 1.79 6.42 -6.55
C THR A 84 2.31 6.77 -5.17
N ARG A 85 3.63 6.84 -5.00
CA ARG A 85 4.25 7.23 -3.73
C ARG A 85 3.77 8.60 -3.26
N GLU A 86 3.80 9.59 -4.14
CA GLU A 86 3.39 10.95 -3.79
C GLU A 86 1.90 11.04 -3.48
N ASN A 87 1.08 10.31 -4.23
CA ASN A 87 -0.35 10.25 -3.99
C ASN A 87 -0.67 9.64 -2.63
N LEU A 88 -0.05 8.51 -2.31
CA LEU A 88 -0.23 7.85 -1.02
C LEU A 88 0.29 8.71 0.14
N TYR A 89 1.39 9.41 -0.06
CA TYR A 89 1.93 10.32 0.95
C TYR A 89 0.91 11.41 1.30
N LYS A 90 0.30 12.02 0.30
CA LYS A 90 -0.73 13.05 0.51
C LYS A 90 -1.94 12.50 1.24
N LEU A 91 -2.42 11.33 0.84
CA LEU A 91 -3.57 10.69 1.46
C LEU A 91 -3.29 10.33 2.91
N LEU A 92 -2.14 9.76 3.20
CA LEU A 92 -1.72 9.41 4.55
C LEU A 92 -1.57 10.63 5.43
N LYS A 93 -0.97 11.70 4.92
CA LYS A 93 -0.80 12.93 5.66
C LYS A 93 -2.15 13.54 6.04
N LYS A 94 -3.07 13.61 5.08
CA LYS A 94 -4.43 14.08 5.32
C LYS A 94 -5.14 13.23 6.37
N PHE A 95 -5.04 11.91 6.23
CA PHE A 95 -5.65 10.96 7.14
C PHE A 95 -5.14 11.14 8.57
N THR A 96 -3.83 11.27 8.77
CA THR A 96 -3.25 11.44 10.10
C THR A 96 -3.70 12.74 10.76
N ILE A 97 -3.84 13.80 9.98
CA ILE A 97 -4.32 15.09 10.49
C ILE A 97 -5.79 14.99 10.90
N GLU A 98 -6.63 14.42 10.04
CA GLU A 98 -8.08 14.30 10.28
C GLU A 98 -8.39 13.40 11.47
N GLU A 99 -7.60 12.33 11.67
CA GLU A 99 -7.80 11.36 12.75
C GLU A 99 -6.98 11.68 14.00
N HIS A 100 -6.24 12.76 14.02
CA HIS A 100 -5.41 13.18 15.14
C HIS A 100 -4.33 12.17 15.52
N LEU A 101 -3.73 11.54 14.53
CA LEU A 101 -2.68 10.54 14.74
C LEU A 101 -1.27 11.14 14.78
#